data_3a0154bf7ce643558fbe05592289f7d7
#
_entry.id   3a0154bf7ce643558fbe05592289f7d7
#
_cell.length_a   1.000
_cell.length_b   1.000
_cell.length_c   1.000
_cell.angle_alpha   90.00
_cell.angle_beta   90.00
_cell.angle_gamma   90.00
#
_symmetry.space_group_name_H-M   'P 1'
#
loop_
_entity.id
_entity.type
_entity.pdbx_description
1 polymer ?
#
loop_
_entity_poly.entity_id
_entity_poly.type
_entity_poly.pdbx_seq_one_letter_code
_entity_poly.pdbx_strand_id
1 'polypeptide(L)'
;YAIMGNIEKFSTVACYGISGAAAVIVGKRIGEGASKEEIYDISWCLLLVSLLIGVIVSAALAALLPTIFIPYLYPLFHLEGLSLRIAATMCVVFIIMMPTKAFDITNITGILRAGGDVRMAFVLDVGSVWLVSVPITALTALVFDAPVALVCLGIQAEGLCKVPLGVWR
;
A
#
# COMPACT_ATOMS: atom_id res chain seq x y z
N TYR A 1 6.01 -12.58 11.02
CA TYR A 1 5.36 -11.28 10.70
C TYR A 1 6.33 -10.09 10.83
N ALA A 2 7.16 -10.02 11.88
CA ALA A 2 8.07 -8.89 12.13
C ALA A 2 9.03 -8.60 10.96
N ILE A 3 9.63 -9.64 10.38
CA ILE A 3 10.55 -9.50 9.23
C ILE A 3 9.80 -8.94 8.02
N MET A 4 8.62 -9.47 7.75
CA MET A 4 7.76 -8.98 6.68
C MET A 4 7.37 -7.51 6.88
N GLY A 5 7.01 -7.12 8.10
CA GLY A 5 6.68 -5.73 8.43
C GLY A 5 7.86 -4.77 8.24
N ASN A 6 9.09 -5.22 8.44
CA ASN A 6 10.27 -4.41 8.15
C ASN A 6 10.50 -4.25 6.64
N ILE A 7 10.37 -5.33 5.85
CA ILE A 7 10.45 -5.27 4.38
C ILE A 7 9.37 -4.31 3.85
N GLU A 8 8.15 -4.41 4.36
CA GLU A 8 7.05 -3.51 4.02
C GLU A 8 7.39 -2.05 4.29
N LYS A 9 7.88 -1.73 5.48
CA LYS A 9 8.26 -0.36 5.87
C LYS A 9 9.34 0.21 4.96
N PHE A 10 10.41 -0.54 4.69
CA PHE A 10 11.47 -0.08 3.78
C PHE A 10 10.96 0.15 2.36
N SER A 11 10.11 -0.74 1.87
CA SER A 11 9.57 -0.65 0.51
C SER A 11 8.60 0.54 0.35
N THR A 12 7.82 0.85 1.37
CA THR A 12 6.87 1.96 1.34
C THR A 12 7.52 3.34 1.52
N VAL A 13 8.78 3.43 1.95
CA VAL A 13 9.51 4.72 2.07
C VAL A 13 9.51 5.48 0.74
N ALA A 14 9.77 4.81 -0.37
CA ALA A 14 9.72 5.42 -1.69
C ALA A 14 8.32 5.99 -2.02
N CYS A 15 7.26 5.25 -1.66
CA CYS A 15 5.87 5.69 -1.87
C CYS A 15 5.52 6.91 -1.02
N TYR A 16 5.99 6.99 0.22
CA TYR A 16 5.83 8.18 1.06
C TYR A 16 6.59 9.38 0.52
N GLY A 17 7.78 9.19 -0.06
CA GLY A 17 8.52 10.24 -0.74
C GLY A 17 7.72 10.88 -1.87
N ILE A 18 7.09 10.05 -2.72
CA ILE A 18 6.23 10.53 -3.81
C ILE A 18 4.98 11.20 -3.27
N SER A 19 4.35 10.63 -2.25
CA SER A 19 3.19 11.21 -1.59
C SER A 19 3.49 12.60 -1.05
N GLY A 20 4.66 12.79 -0.44
CA GLY A 20 5.13 14.10 0.03
C GLY A 20 5.32 15.10 -1.12
N ALA A 21 5.93 14.67 -2.23
CA ALA A 21 6.07 15.51 -3.42
C ALA A 21 4.70 15.87 -4.02
N ALA A 22 3.78 14.91 -4.11
CA ALA A 22 2.41 15.14 -4.56
C ALA A 22 1.69 16.17 -3.68
N ALA A 23 1.81 16.05 -2.35
CA ALA A 23 1.22 17.02 -1.42
C ALA A 23 1.72 18.44 -1.65
N VAL A 24 3.02 18.62 -1.89
CA VAL A 24 3.62 19.94 -2.18
C VAL A 24 3.12 20.50 -3.52
N ILE A 25 3.10 19.68 -4.56
CA ILE A 25 2.66 20.09 -5.90
C ILE A 25 1.19 20.51 -5.88
N VAL A 26 0.31 19.65 -5.35
CA VAL A 26 -1.13 19.92 -5.27
C VAL A 26 -1.40 21.13 -4.37
N GLY A 27 -0.79 21.18 -3.18
CA GLY A 27 -0.96 22.31 -2.25
C GLY A 27 -0.50 23.64 -2.85
N LYS A 28 0.61 23.66 -3.59
CA LYS A 28 1.11 24.84 -4.29
C LYS A 28 0.11 25.33 -5.35
N ARG A 29 -0.40 24.42 -6.19
CA ARG A 29 -1.37 24.77 -7.25
C ARG A 29 -2.68 25.29 -6.69
N ILE A 30 -3.16 24.73 -5.58
CA ILE A 30 -4.34 25.24 -4.87
C ILE A 30 -4.07 26.66 -4.34
N GLY A 31 -2.89 26.90 -3.75
CA GLY A 31 -2.48 28.21 -3.27
C GLY A 31 -2.33 29.28 -4.36
N GLU A 32 -1.98 28.87 -5.58
CA GLU A 32 -1.91 29.72 -6.77
C GLU A 32 -3.29 30.02 -7.38
N GLY A 33 -4.37 29.40 -6.89
CA GLY A 33 -5.73 29.59 -7.39
C GLY A 33 -6.01 28.81 -8.69
N ALA A 34 -5.33 27.69 -8.93
CA ALA A 34 -5.55 26.84 -10.09
C ALA A 34 -7.01 26.33 -10.18
N SER A 35 -7.49 26.11 -11.41
CA SER A 35 -8.83 25.58 -11.65
C SER A 35 -8.98 24.17 -11.11
N LYS A 36 -10.22 23.74 -10.82
CA LYS A 36 -10.48 22.38 -10.36
C LYS A 36 -10.06 21.32 -11.39
N GLU A 37 -10.23 21.62 -12.67
CA GLU A 37 -9.84 20.73 -13.77
C GLU A 37 -8.32 20.56 -13.81
N GLU A 38 -7.57 21.64 -13.66
CA GLU A 38 -6.10 21.59 -13.63
C GLU A 38 -5.59 20.78 -12.43
N ILE A 39 -6.19 20.97 -11.25
CA ILE A 39 -5.84 20.20 -10.03
C ILE A 39 -6.16 18.71 -10.24
N TYR A 40 -7.28 18.39 -10.88
CA TYR A 40 -7.67 17.03 -11.19
C TYR A 40 -6.68 16.34 -12.14
N ASP A 41 -6.30 16.99 -13.22
CA ASP A 41 -5.35 16.46 -14.20
C ASP A 41 -3.96 16.21 -13.58
N ILE A 42 -3.49 17.15 -12.76
CA ILE A 42 -2.22 16.99 -12.03
C ILE A 42 -2.31 15.83 -11.05
N SER A 43 -3.41 15.71 -10.32
CA SER A 43 -3.63 14.62 -9.37
C SER A 43 -3.62 13.26 -10.07
N TRP A 44 -4.28 13.12 -11.22
CA TRP A 44 -4.24 11.90 -12.02
C TRP A 44 -2.84 11.57 -12.51
N CYS A 45 -2.09 12.55 -12.98
CA CYS A 45 -0.70 12.34 -13.39
C CYS A 45 0.16 11.82 -12.22
N LEU A 46 0.01 12.42 -11.02
CA LEU A 46 0.74 12.00 -9.83
C LEU A 46 0.34 10.58 -9.37
N LEU A 47 -0.94 10.22 -9.48
CA LEU A 47 -1.42 8.86 -9.17
C LEU A 47 -0.85 7.82 -10.14
N LEU A 48 -0.79 8.13 -11.44
CA LEU A 48 -0.18 7.25 -12.43
C LEU A 48 1.32 7.08 -12.20
N VAL A 49 2.03 8.15 -11.85
CA VAL A 49 3.45 8.08 -11.49
C VAL A 49 3.66 7.23 -10.25
N SER A 50 2.82 7.38 -9.22
CA SER A 50 2.91 6.57 -8.01
C SER A 50 2.62 5.09 -8.28
N LEU A 51 1.65 4.79 -9.13
CA LEU A 51 1.36 3.41 -9.57
C LEU A 51 2.57 2.81 -10.29
N LEU A 52 3.18 3.54 -11.21
CA LEU A 52 4.38 3.11 -11.94
C LEU A 52 5.53 2.78 -10.98
N ILE A 53 5.77 3.66 -10.00
CA ILE A 53 6.81 3.43 -9.01
C ILE A 53 6.46 2.25 -8.11
N GLY A 54 5.18 2.08 -7.74
CA GLY A 54 4.71 0.90 -7.03
C GLY A 54 5.00 -0.40 -7.80
N VAL A 55 4.80 -0.39 -9.12
CA VAL A 55 5.14 -1.53 -10.00
C VAL A 55 6.65 -1.78 -10.05
N ILE A 56 7.47 -0.73 -10.16
CA ILE A 56 8.92 -0.85 -10.17
C ILE A 56 9.42 -1.43 -8.84
N VAL A 57 8.94 -0.94 -7.71
CA VAL A 57 9.29 -1.46 -6.38
C VAL A 57 8.83 -2.89 -6.22
N SER A 58 7.62 -3.24 -6.69
CA SER A 58 7.09 -4.60 -6.70
C SER A 58 7.99 -5.54 -7.51
N ALA A 59 8.41 -5.14 -8.72
CA ALA A 59 9.30 -5.92 -9.57
C ALA A 59 10.69 -6.10 -8.93
N ALA A 60 11.23 -5.06 -8.31
CA ALA A 60 12.49 -5.13 -7.58
C ALA A 60 12.41 -6.11 -6.40
N LEU A 61 11.34 -6.05 -5.61
CA LEU A 61 11.10 -7.00 -4.51
C LEU A 61 10.91 -8.42 -5.00
N ALA A 62 10.20 -8.62 -6.12
CA ALA A 62 10.02 -9.92 -6.74
C ALA A 62 11.35 -10.55 -7.18
N ALA A 63 12.28 -9.73 -7.67
CA ALA A 63 13.64 -10.17 -8.02
C ALA A 63 14.51 -10.44 -6.78
N LEU A 64 14.37 -9.60 -5.73
CA LEU A 64 15.13 -9.74 -4.49
C LEU A 64 14.69 -10.95 -3.64
N LEU A 65 13.43 -11.35 -3.74
CA LEU A 65 12.89 -12.46 -2.96
C LEU A 65 13.67 -13.77 -3.17
N PRO A 66 13.85 -14.30 -4.40
CA PRO A 66 14.60 -15.52 -4.64
C PRO A 66 16.11 -15.34 -4.55
N THR A 67 16.64 -14.15 -4.82
CA THR A 67 18.09 -13.90 -4.91
C THR A 67 18.73 -13.55 -3.59
N ILE A 68 18.04 -12.84 -2.72
CA ILE A 68 18.61 -12.34 -1.46
C ILE A 68 17.78 -12.77 -0.25
N PHE A 69 16.46 -12.67 -0.29
CA PHE A 69 15.64 -12.90 0.90
C PHE A 69 15.61 -14.38 1.29
N ILE A 70 15.35 -15.26 0.34
CA ILE A 70 15.30 -16.70 0.61
C ILE A 70 16.68 -17.27 0.98
N PRO A 71 17.78 -17.02 0.22
CA PRO A 71 19.05 -17.66 0.51
C PRO A 71 19.86 -17.02 1.65
N TYR A 72 19.68 -15.71 1.90
CA TYR A 72 20.52 -15.00 2.87
C TYR A 72 19.74 -14.42 4.05
N LEU A 73 18.63 -13.72 3.78
CA LEU A 73 17.92 -13.00 4.82
C LEU A 73 17.15 -13.96 5.75
N TYR A 74 16.42 -14.91 5.21
CA TYR A 74 15.61 -15.82 6.01
C TYR A 74 16.43 -16.78 6.87
N PRO A 75 17.54 -17.38 6.39
CA PRO A 75 18.43 -18.17 7.24
C PRO A 75 19.07 -17.37 8.37
N LEU A 76 19.39 -16.08 8.13
CA LEU A 76 19.94 -15.19 9.16
C LEU A 76 18.99 -15.03 10.36
N PHE A 77 17.68 -15.14 10.14
CA PHE A 77 16.65 -15.10 11.18
C PHE A 77 16.19 -16.49 11.63
N HIS A 78 16.96 -17.54 11.30
CA HIS A 78 16.64 -18.95 11.62
C HIS A 78 15.23 -19.37 11.16
N LEU A 79 14.79 -18.87 9.99
CA LEU A 79 13.52 -19.27 9.38
C LEU A 79 13.72 -20.55 8.58
N GLU A 80 13.17 -21.65 9.09
CA GLU A 80 13.27 -22.96 8.46
C GLU A 80 11.87 -23.60 8.28
N GLY A 81 11.76 -24.53 7.35
CA GLY A 81 10.57 -25.34 7.16
C GLY A 81 9.29 -24.53 6.92
N LEU A 82 8.30 -24.68 7.80
CA LEU A 82 6.99 -24.04 7.69
C LEU A 82 7.08 -22.53 7.83
N SER A 83 7.92 -22.03 8.72
CA SER A 83 8.09 -20.59 8.97
C SER A 83 8.62 -19.85 7.75
N LEU A 84 9.56 -20.48 7.01
CA LEU A 84 10.08 -19.93 5.77
C LEU A 84 9.00 -19.87 4.68
N ARG A 85 8.23 -20.94 4.54
CA ARG A 85 7.11 -20.97 3.57
C ARG A 85 6.08 -19.86 3.86
N ILE A 86 5.70 -19.70 5.12
CA ILE A 86 4.76 -18.66 5.53
C ILE A 86 5.32 -17.27 5.23
N ALA A 87 6.59 -17.01 5.59
CA ALA A 87 7.23 -15.71 5.34
C ALA A 87 7.33 -15.39 3.84
N ALA A 88 7.72 -16.37 3.02
CA ALA A 88 7.77 -16.21 1.57
C ALA A 88 6.37 -15.93 0.97
N THR A 89 5.35 -16.66 1.42
CA THR A 89 3.97 -16.44 0.96
C THR A 89 3.46 -15.04 1.32
N MET A 90 3.71 -14.58 2.54
CA MET A 90 3.37 -13.22 2.97
C MET A 90 4.07 -12.18 2.10
N CYS A 91 5.35 -12.40 1.78
CA CYS A 91 6.12 -11.50 0.93
C CYS A 91 5.55 -11.44 -0.49
N VAL A 92 5.17 -12.57 -1.07
CA VAL A 92 4.53 -12.62 -2.40
C VAL A 92 3.20 -11.85 -2.40
N VAL A 93 2.36 -12.04 -1.40
CA VAL A 93 1.09 -11.29 -1.27
C VAL A 93 1.37 -9.78 -1.20
N PHE A 94 2.35 -9.37 -0.42
CA PHE A 94 2.74 -7.96 -0.31
C PHE A 94 3.26 -7.40 -1.64
N ILE A 95 4.12 -8.14 -2.36
CA ILE A 95 4.64 -7.75 -3.67
C ILE A 95 3.49 -7.48 -4.66
N ILE A 96 2.50 -8.37 -4.69
CA ILE A 96 1.33 -8.22 -5.58
C ILE A 96 0.50 -6.98 -5.21
N MET A 97 0.36 -6.69 -3.92
CA MET A 97 -0.45 -5.55 -3.43
C MET A 97 0.32 -4.21 -3.40
N MET A 98 1.64 -4.22 -3.63
CA MET A 98 2.48 -3.03 -3.57
C MET A 98 2.06 -1.89 -4.50
N PRO A 99 1.66 -2.11 -5.76
CA PRO A 99 1.18 -1.04 -6.62
C PRO A 99 -0.07 -0.35 -6.08
N THR A 100 -1.02 -1.14 -5.54
CA THR A 100 -2.23 -0.61 -4.91
C THR A 100 -1.90 0.23 -3.68
N LYS A 101 -0.95 -0.22 -2.86
CA LYS A 101 -0.47 0.54 -1.69
C LYS A 101 0.18 1.86 -2.08
N ALA A 102 1.01 1.88 -3.13
CA ALA A 102 1.63 3.10 -3.62
C ALA A 102 0.57 4.13 -4.05
N PHE A 103 -0.44 3.66 -4.78
CA PHE A 103 -1.59 4.48 -5.19
C PHE A 103 -2.34 5.05 -3.98
N ASP A 104 -2.70 4.22 -3.01
CA ASP A 104 -3.44 4.62 -1.81
C ASP A 104 -2.69 5.66 -0.97
N ILE A 105 -1.39 5.42 -0.72
CA ILE A 105 -0.55 6.34 0.05
C ILE A 105 -0.51 7.71 -0.64
N THR A 106 -0.33 7.75 -1.96
CA THR A 106 -0.27 9.02 -2.71
C THR A 106 -1.62 9.71 -2.75
N ASN A 107 -2.70 8.97 -2.96
CA ASN A 107 -4.05 9.52 -3.02
C ASN A 107 -4.49 10.10 -1.67
N ILE A 108 -4.41 9.30 -0.59
CA ILE A 108 -4.92 9.70 0.72
C ILE A 108 -3.98 10.70 1.40
N THR A 109 -2.68 10.37 1.47
CA THR A 109 -1.71 11.19 2.23
C THR A 109 -1.19 12.36 1.41
N GLY A 110 -1.02 12.17 0.09
CA GLY A 110 -0.54 13.21 -0.82
C GLY A 110 -1.65 14.17 -1.24
N ILE A 111 -2.64 13.68 -1.96
CA ILE A 111 -3.60 14.50 -2.69
C ILE A 111 -4.76 14.97 -1.79
N LEU A 112 -5.49 14.06 -1.15
CA LEU A 112 -6.67 14.43 -0.36
C LEU A 112 -6.31 15.34 0.82
N ARG A 113 -5.23 15.04 1.55
CA ARG A 113 -4.81 15.89 2.67
C ARG A 113 -4.32 17.25 2.21
N ALA A 114 -3.57 17.32 1.11
CA ALA A 114 -3.12 18.59 0.54
C ALA A 114 -4.29 19.42 -0.04
N GLY A 115 -5.33 18.74 -0.55
CA GLY A 115 -6.58 19.34 -1.01
C GLY A 115 -7.46 19.89 0.12
N GLY A 116 -7.07 19.70 1.38
CA GLY A 116 -7.83 20.17 2.56
C GLY A 116 -8.94 19.23 3.02
N ASP A 117 -9.19 18.12 2.31
CA ASP A 117 -10.25 17.15 2.66
C ASP A 117 -9.73 16.09 3.67
N VAL A 118 -9.16 16.57 4.77
CA VAL A 118 -8.58 15.73 5.81
C VAL A 118 -9.63 14.83 6.46
N ARG A 119 -10.90 15.27 6.54
CA ARG A 119 -11.98 14.47 7.10
C ARG A 119 -12.27 13.25 6.25
N MET A 120 -12.35 13.42 4.93
CA MET A 120 -12.57 12.31 4.02
C MET A 120 -11.36 11.37 3.99
N ALA A 121 -10.14 11.90 3.96
CA ALA A 121 -8.92 11.11 4.08
C ALA A 121 -8.92 10.23 5.34
N PHE A 122 -9.34 10.78 6.48
CA PHE A 122 -9.46 10.03 7.74
C PHE A 122 -10.54 8.95 7.67
N VAL A 123 -11.73 9.27 7.14
CA VAL A 123 -12.83 8.31 7.00
C VAL A 123 -12.44 7.17 6.06
N LEU A 124 -11.78 7.46 4.95
CA LEU A 124 -11.28 6.44 4.03
C LEU A 124 -10.21 5.57 4.68
N ASP A 125 -9.30 6.16 5.42
CA ASP A 125 -8.17 5.44 6.03
C ASP A 125 -8.64 4.54 7.19
N VAL A 126 -9.31 5.11 8.16
CA VAL A 126 -9.80 4.38 9.35
C VAL A 126 -11.01 3.53 9.03
N GLY A 127 -11.96 4.05 8.24
CA GLY A 127 -13.19 3.35 7.89
C GLY A 127 -12.95 2.07 7.11
N SER A 128 -12.04 2.09 6.12
CA SER A 128 -11.69 0.88 5.34
C SER A 128 -11.02 -0.19 6.20
N VAL A 129 -10.17 0.18 7.16
CA VAL A 129 -9.58 -0.77 8.10
C VAL A 129 -10.68 -1.46 8.91
N TRP A 130 -11.56 -0.69 9.56
CA TRP A 130 -12.57 -1.23 10.46
C TRP A 130 -13.72 -1.95 9.75
N LEU A 131 -14.13 -1.48 8.57
CA LEU A 131 -15.28 -2.04 7.85
C LEU A 131 -14.90 -3.16 6.86
N VAL A 132 -13.65 -3.20 6.41
CA VAL A 132 -13.20 -4.16 5.40
C VAL A 132 -12.11 -5.07 5.95
N SER A 133 -10.96 -4.52 6.35
CA SER A 133 -9.80 -5.33 6.73
C SER A 133 -10.08 -6.17 7.98
N VAL A 134 -10.58 -5.57 9.05
CA VAL A 134 -10.84 -6.28 10.33
C VAL A 134 -11.90 -7.39 10.17
N PRO A 135 -13.10 -7.15 9.57
CA PRO A 135 -14.08 -8.21 9.41
C PRO A 135 -13.62 -9.34 8.49
N ILE A 136 -13.01 -9.01 7.35
CA ILE A 136 -12.52 -10.03 6.42
C ILE A 136 -11.42 -10.87 7.07
N THR A 137 -10.46 -10.23 7.74
CA THR A 137 -9.38 -10.94 8.43
C THR A 137 -9.91 -11.82 9.56
N ALA A 138 -10.86 -11.32 10.35
CA ALA A 138 -11.50 -12.10 11.42
C ALA A 138 -12.28 -13.31 10.86
N LEU A 139 -13.05 -13.13 9.79
CA LEU A 139 -13.78 -14.21 9.14
C LEU A 139 -12.83 -15.26 8.54
N THR A 140 -11.80 -14.84 7.84
CA THR A 140 -10.83 -15.77 7.23
C THR A 140 -10.02 -16.53 8.27
N ALA A 141 -9.65 -15.89 9.38
CA ALA A 141 -8.82 -16.50 10.43
C ALA A 141 -9.63 -17.34 11.42
N LEU A 142 -10.84 -16.90 11.83
CA LEU A 142 -11.59 -17.52 12.93
C LEU A 142 -12.71 -18.45 12.46
N VAL A 143 -13.30 -18.19 11.29
CA VAL A 143 -14.45 -18.98 10.81
C VAL A 143 -14.01 -20.02 9.78
N PHE A 144 -13.10 -19.66 8.88
CA PHE A 144 -12.71 -20.53 7.78
C PHE A 144 -11.40 -21.28 8.00
N ASP A 145 -10.68 -21.06 9.13
CA ASP A 145 -9.34 -21.60 9.37
C ASP A 145 -8.44 -21.52 8.12
N ALA A 146 -8.54 -20.39 7.41
CA ALA A 146 -7.97 -20.23 6.09
C ALA A 146 -6.44 -20.23 6.13
N PRO A 147 -5.77 -20.67 5.05
CA PRO A 147 -4.32 -20.61 4.97
C PRO A 147 -3.84 -19.17 5.14
N VAL A 148 -2.65 -19.01 5.72
CA VAL A 148 -2.04 -17.71 6.07
C VAL A 148 -2.05 -16.71 4.89
N ALA A 149 -1.97 -17.20 3.66
CA ALA A 149 -2.06 -16.37 2.46
C ALA A 149 -3.39 -15.61 2.36
N LEU A 150 -4.52 -16.28 2.63
CA LEU A 150 -5.85 -15.64 2.59
C LEU A 150 -6.05 -14.66 3.74
N VAL A 151 -5.52 -14.96 4.91
CA VAL A 151 -5.52 -14.03 6.05
C VAL A 151 -4.72 -12.77 5.72
N CYS A 152 -3.54 -12.92 5.08
CA CYS A 152 -2.72 -11.79 4.63
C CYS A 152 -3.41 -10.96 3.54
N LEU A 153 -4.12 -11.59 2.61
CA LEU A 153 -4.95 -10.89 1.63
C LEU A 153 -6.08 -10.11 2.30
N GLY A 154 -6.69 -10.66 3.34
CA GLY A 154 -7.70 -9.97 4.15
C GLY A 154 -7.17 -8.68 4.79
N ILE A 155 -5.94 -8.74 5.35
CA ILE A 155 -5.27 -7.56 5.91
C ILE A 155 -5.02 -6.48 4.83
N GLN A 156 -4.73 -6.87 3.60
CA GLN A 156 -4.44 -5.96 2.50
C GLN A 156 -5.68 -5.55 1.68
N ALA A 157 -6.84 -6.17 1.95
CA ALA A 157 -8.09 -5.94 1.20
C ALA A 157 -8.59 -4.49 1.30
N GLU A 158 -8.22 -3.78 2.36
CA GLU A 158 -8.56 -2.35 2.52
C GLU A 158 -8.09 -1.50 1.35
N GLY A 159 -6.88 -1.76 0.82
CA GLY A 159 -6.33 -1.02 -0.32
C GLY A 159 -7.19 -1.13 -1.56
N LEU A 160 -7.74 -2.31 -1.85
CA LEU A 160 -8.61 -2.51 -3.00
C LEU A 160 -9.92 -1.70 -2.90
N CYS A 161 -10.43 -1.48 -1.68
CA CYS A 161 -11.63 -0.67 -1.46
C CYS A 161 -11.34 0.83 -1.47
N LYS A 162 -10.14 1.24 -1.05
CA LYS A 162 -9.72 2.65 -1.03
C LYS A 162 -9.57 3.23 -2.43
N VAL A 163 -9.06 2.44 -3.39
CA VAL A 163 -8.84 2.89 -4.78
C VAL A 163 -10.11 3.47 -5.43
N PRO A 164 -11.24 2.74 -5.55
CA PRO A 164 -12.43 3.28 -6.20
C PRO A 164 -13.04 4.46 -5.43
N LEU A 165 -13.00 4.42 -4.10
CA LEU A 165 -13.54 5.49 -3.26
C LEU A 165 -12.70 6.76 -3.32
N GLY A 166 -11.38 6.61 -3.41
CA GLY A 166 -10.47 7.74 -3.54
C GLY A 166 -10.48 8.38 -4.93
N VAL A 167 -10.75 7.60 -5.97
CA VAL A 167 -10.90 8.11 -7.35
C VAL A 167 -12.24 8.82 -7.57
N TRP A 168 -13.30 8.37 -6.91
CA TRP A 168 -14.64 8.96 -7.05
C TRP A 168 -14.73 10.39 -6.47
N ARG A 169 -13.84 10.77 -5.59
CA ARG A 169 -13.84 12.08 -4.92
C ARG A 169 -12.92 13.08 -5.64
#